data_fc7383e7c11aa9262053a04b13c4f9de
#
_entry.id   fc7383e7c11aa9262053a04b13c4f9de
#
_cell.length_a   1.000
_cell.length_b   1.000
_cell.length_c   1.000
_cell.angle_alpha   90.00
_cell.angle_beta   90.00
_cell.angle_gamma   90.00
#
_symmetry.space_group_name_H-M   'P 1'
#
loop_
_entity.id
_entity.type
_entity.pdbx_description
1 polymer ?
#
loop_
_entity_poly.entity_id
_entity_poly.type
_entity_poly.pdbx_seq_one_letter_code
_entity_poly.pdbx_strand_id
1 'polypeptide(L)'
;MVKEIMDEIKKAEQEAEKSLEDAKYKAKYMVDNVKTECDEYKKDALAKQQKNADAMMEKAKEEGDKYASKVEEEAVKEKQNVIKLAQSKEAGAIELVIQELTK
;
A
#
# COMPACT_ATOMS: atom_id res chain seq x y z
N MET A 1 63.65 -6.12 42.23
CA MET A 1 62.41 -6.66 42.79
C MET A 1 61.28 -5.64 42.79
N VAL A 2 61.44 -4.48 43.43
CA VAL A 2 60.40 -3.44 43.43
C VAL A 2 60.11 -2.91 42.02
N LYS A 3 61.13 -2.75 41.18
CA LYS A 3 61.04 -2.30 39.81
C LYS A 3 60.22 -3.27 38.94
N GLU A 4 60.44 -4.56 39.10
CA GLU A 4 59.74 -5.62 38.39
C GLU A 4 58.26 -5.65 38.72
N ILE A 5 57.92 -5.47 40.00
CA ILE A 5 56.52 -5.39 40.46
C ILE A 5 55.83 -4.16 39.90
N MET A 6 56.50 -3.00 39.88
CA MET A 6 55.96 -1.77 39.30
C MET A 6 55.79 -1.90 37.81
N ASP A 7 56.67 -2.52 37.09
CA ASP A 7 56.58 -2.77 35.66
C ASP A 7 55.38 -3.67 35.32
N GLU A 8 55.15 -4.71 36.14
CA GLU A 8 54.00 -5.59 36.02
C GLU A 8 52.68 -4.86 36.26
N ILE A 9 52.65 -3.98 37.27
CA ILE A 9 51.45 -3.17 37.57
C ILE A 9 51.15 -2.22 36.38
N LYS A 10 52.17 -1.53 35.86
CA LYS A 10 52.02 -0.67 34.69
C LYS A 10 51.51 -1.42 33.48
N LYS A 11 52.05 -2.61 33.25
CA LYS A 11 51.62 -3.46 32.14
C LYS A 11 50.17 -3.87 32.31
N ALA A 12 49.77 -4.28 33.49
CA ALA A 12 48.39 -4.64 33.80
C ALA A 12 47.43 -3.46 33.60
N GLU A 13 47.83 -2.26 34.05
CA GLU A 13 47.05 -1.04 33.85
C GLU A 13 46.89 -0.70 32.36
N GLN A 14 47.95 -0.81 31.57
CA GLN A 14 47.90 -0.56 30.14
C GLN A 14 47.00 -1.57 29.40
N GLU A 15 47.09 -2.83 29.79
CA GLU A 15 46.24 -3.88 29.22
C GLU A 15 44.77 -3.64 29.58
N ALA A 16 44.49 -3.21 30.82
CA ALA A 16 43.14 -2.88 31.25
C ALA A 16 42.56 -1.67 30.51
N GLU A 17 43.36 -0.61 30.33
CA GLU A 17 42.97 0.56 29.54
C GLU A 17 42.65 0.20 28.10
N LYS A 18 43.53 -0.59 27.48
CA LYS A 18 43.34 -1.06 26.11
C LYS A 18 42.07 -1.91 25.99
N SER A 19 41.84 -2.82 26.90
CA SER A 19 40.64 -3.64 26.96
C SER A 19 39.37 -2.79 27.08
N LEU A 20 39.42 -1.74 27.92
CA LEU A 20 38.31 -0.82 28.09
C LEU A 20 38.04 -0.01 26.83
N GLU A 21 39.07 0.50 26.18
CA GLU A 21 38.94 1.21 24.91
C GLU A 21 38.36 0.32 23.78
N ASP A 22 38.88 -0.91 23.67
CA ASP A 22 38.38 -1.91 22.72
C ASP A 22 36.89 -2.21 22.96
N ALA A 23 36.51 -2.36 24.22
CA ALA A 23 35.12 -2.62 24.60
C ALA A 23 34.21 -1.43 24.22
N LYS A 24 34.65 -0.20 24.48
CA LYS A 24 33.94 1.03 24.10
C LYS A 24 33.79 1.14 22.58
N TYR A 25 34.85 0.84 21.86
CA TYR A 25 34.84 0.87 20.39
C TYR A 25 33.87 -0.16 19.83
N LYS A 26 33.93 -1.39 20.33
CA LYS A 26 32.98 -2.45 19.93
C LYS A 26 31.54 -2.09 20.23
N ALA A 27 31.28 -1.53 21.41
CA ALA A 27 29.95 -1.10 21.81
C ALA A 27 29.41 -0.03 20.86
N LYS A 28 30.23 0.96 20.52
CA LYS A 28 29.88 2.02 19.57
C LYS A 28 29.59 1.45 18.17
N TYR A 29 30.44 0.55 17.72
CA TYR A 29 30.28 -0.14 16.43
C TYR A 29 28.97 -0.93 16.37
N MET A 30 28.65 -1.66 17.42
CA MET A 30 27.40 -2.42 17.53
C MET A 30 26.17 -1.49 17.50
N VAL A 31 26.22 -0.38 18.22
CA VAL A 31 25.13 0.61 18.23
C VAL A 31 24.95 1.22 16.84
N ASP A 32 26.03 1.61 16.18
CA ASP A 32 25.99 2.19 14.84
C ASP A 32 25.44 1.18 13.81
N ASN A 33 25.84 -0.08 13.92
CA ASN A 33 25.31 -1.15 13.07
C ASN A 33 23.81 -1.36 13.26
N VAL A 34 23.34 -1.38 14.50
CA VAL A 34 21.92 -1.54 14.82
C VAL A 34 21.12 -0.37 14.27
N LYS A 35 21.64 0.85 14.35
CA LYS A 35 21.00 2.03 13.76
C LYS A 35 20.86 1.89 12.23
N THR A 36 21.94 1.47 11.59
CA THR A 36 21.94 1.26 10.13
C THR A 36 20.94 0.16 9.73
N GLU A 37 20.94 -0.95 10.43
CA GLU A 37 19.98 -2.05 10.21
C GLU A 37 18.53 -1.61 10.43
N CYS A 38 18.28 -0.81 11.47
CA CYS A 38 16.95 -0.25 11.73
C CYS A 38 16.50 0.70 10.62
N ASP A 39 17.39 1.55 10.13
CA ASP A 39 17.08 2.46 9.04
C ASP A 39 16.77 1.71 7.74
N GLU A 40 17.54 0.69 7.42
CA GLU A 40 17.30 -0.19 6.28
C GLU A 40 15.97 -0.94 6.42
N TYR A 41 15.69 -1.48 7.59
CA TYR A 41 14.43 -2.16 7.87
C TYR A 41 13.23 -1.23 7.70
N LYS A 42 13.31 -0.01 8.24
CA LYS A 42 12.25 0.99 8.05
C LYS A 42 12.03 1.33 6.59
N LYS A 43 13.12 1.54 5.86
CA LYS A 43 13.07 1.86 4.43
C LYS A 43 12.40 0.74 3.65
N ASP A 44 12.80 -0.51 3.90
CA ASP A 44 12.22 -1.67 3.24
C ASP A 44 10.75 -1.87 3.60
N ALA A 45 10.41 -1.69 4.87
CA ALA A 45 9.02 -1.79 5.34
C ALA A 45 8.13 -0.72 4.70
N LEU A 46 8.61 0.52 4.61
CA LEU A 46 7.90 1.62 3.94
C LEU A 46 7.71 1.34 2.44
N ALA A 47 8.77 0.87 1.77
CA ALA A 47 8.68 0.52 0.36
C ALA A 47 7.68 -0.60 0.10
N LYS A 48 7.68 -1.62 0.95
CA LYS A 48 6.71 -2.72 0.88
C LYS A 48 5.29 -2.25 1.10
N GLN A 49 5.06 -1.38 2.08
CA GLN A 49 3.73 -0.83 2.36
C GLN A 49 3.26 0.07 1.22
N GLN A 50 4.14 0.86 0.63
CA GLN A 50 3.81 1.69 -0.52
C GLN A 50 3.37 0.82 -1.71
N LYS A 51 4.10 -0.26 -1.97
CA LYS A 51 3.76 -1.21 -3.03
C LYS A 51 2.40 -1.87 -2.79
N ASN A 52 2.11 -2.25 -1.54
CA ASN A 52 0.82 -2.82 -1.16
C ASN A 52 -0.31 -1.81 -1.34
N ALA A 53 -0.10 -0.56 -0.92
CA ALA A 53 -1.07 0.51 -1.09
C ALA A 53 -1.37 0.78 -2.56
N ASP A 54 -0.35 0.84 -3.40
CA ASP A 54 -0.49 1.03 -4.85
C ASP A 54 -1.28 -0.12 -5.49
N ALA A 55 -1.00 -1.37 -5.09
CA ALA A 55 -1.73 -2.53 -5.56
C ALA A 55 -3.21 -2.50 -5.14
N MET A 56 -3.48 -2.08 -3.91
CA MET A 56 -4.86 -1.93 -3.41
C MET A 56 -5.62 -0.83 -4.16
N MET A 57 -4.96 0.28 -4.44
CA MET A 57 -5.56 1.37 -5.22
C MET A 57 -5.86 0.95 -6.65
N GLU A 58 -4.95 0.24 -7.29
CA GLU A 58 -5.15 -0.29 -8.65
C GLU A 58 -6.33 -1.27 -8.68
N LYS A 59 -6.40 -2.17 -7.71
CA LYS A 59 -7.50 -3.12 -7.59
C LYS A 59 -8.84 -2.40 -7.38
N ALA A 60 -8.88 -1.41 -6.52
CA ALA A 60 -10.07 -0.60 -6.27
C ALA A 60 -10.51 0.14 -7.54
N LYS A 61 -9.56 0.65 -8.32
CA LYS A 61 -9.83 1.30 -9.60
C LYS A 61 -10.42 0.33 -10.61
N GLU A 62 -9.85 -0.86 -10.74
CA GLU A 62 -10.37 -1.90 -11.63
C GLU A 62 -11.80 -2.31 -11.26
N GLU A 63 -12.06 -2.53 -9.97
CA GLU A 63 -13.39 -2.85 -9.47
C GLU A 63 -14.39 -1.71 -9.71
N GLY A 64 -13.94 -0.48 -9.50
CA GLY A 64 -14.74 0.71 -9.79
C GLY A 64 -15.08 0.85 -11.25
N ASP A 65 -14.11 0.63 -12.13
CA ASP A 65 -14.31 0.67 -13.59
C ASP A 65 -15.28 -0.42 -14.06
N LYS A 66 -15.16 -1.63 -13.53
CA LYS A 66 -16.10 -2.73 -13.80
C LYS A 66 -17.52 -2.39 -13.35
N TYR A 67 -17.64 -1.83 -12.17
CA TYR A 67 -18.93 -1.41 -11.64
C TYR A 67 -19.56 -0.32 -12.51
N ALA A 68 -18.78 0.69 -12.89
CA ALA A 68 -19.24 1.76 -13.76
C ALA A 68 -19.69 1.23 -15.12
N SER A 69 -18.95 0.32 -15.73
CA SER A 69 -19.32 -0.33 -16.99
C SER A 69 -20.62 -1.11 -16.86
N LYS A 70 -20.82 -1.82 -15.77
CA LYS A 70 -22.04 -2.56 -15.51
C LYS A 70 -23.24 -1.65 -15.35
N VAL A 71 -23.07 -0.55 -14.62
CA VAL A 71 -24.13 0.46 -14.46
C VAL A 71 -24.49 1.09 -15.80
N GLU A 72 -23.51 1.42 -16.64
CA GLU A 72 -23.75 1.92 -18.00
C GLU A 72 -24.53 0.93 -18.85
N GLU A 73 -24.15 -0.34 -18.86
CA GLU A 73 -24.87 -1.38 -19.61
C GLU A 73 -26.32 -1.51 -19.14
N GLU A 74 -26.54 -1.51 -17.84
CA GLU A 74 -27.89 -1.55 -17.27
C GLU A 74 -28.71 -0.32 -17.64
N ALA A 75 -28.10 0.86 -17.61
CA ALA A 75 -28.74 2.10 -17.99
C ALA A 75 -29.14 2.11 -19.47
N VAL A 76 -28.27 1.60 -20.37
CA VAL A 76 -28.58 1.46 -21.79
C VAL A 76 -29.75 0.49 -22.00
N LYS A 77 -29.76 -0.64 -21.33
CA LYS A 77 -30.88 -1.61 -21.40
C LYS A 77 -32.18 -1.01 -20.93
N GLU A 78 -32.16 -0.30 -19.81
CA GLU A 78 -33.32 0.36 -19.27
C GLU A 78 -33.85 1.43 -20.24
N LYS A 79 -32.96 2.24 -20.82
CA LYS A 79 -33.31 3.21 -21.85
C LYS A 79 -34.01 2.55 -23.04
N GLN A 80 -33.45 1.44 -23.53
CA GLN A 80 -34.07 0.70 -24.65
C GLN A 80 -35.44 0.14 -24.30
N ASN A 81 -35.61 -0.37 -23.07
CA ASN A 81 -36.89 -0.86 -22.60
C ASN A 81 -37.94 0.25 -22.50
N VAL A 82 -37.54 1.42 -21.98
CA VAL A 82 -38.41 2.61 -21.91
C VAL A 82 -38.85 3.05 -23.33
N ILE A 83 -37.92 3.09 -24.29
CA ILE A 83 -38.21 3.43 -25.70
C ILE A 83 -39.18 2.43 -26.30
N LYS A 84 -38.94 1.12 -26.12
CA LYS A 84 -39.84 0.07 -26.62
C LYS A 84 -41.24 0.19 -26.03
N LEU A 85 -41.33 0.43 -24.75
CA LEU A 85 -42.60 0.61 -24.04
C LEU A 85 -43.35 1.85 -24.58
N ALA A 86 -42.65 2.95 -24.76
CA ALA A 86 -43.22 4.17 -25.30
C ALA A 86 -43.73 3.97 -26.74
N GLN A 87 -42.96 3.28 -27.58
CA GLN A 87 -43.35 2.93 -28.96
C GLN A 87 -44.58 2.05 -28.99
N SER A 88 -44.67 1.06 -28.10
CA SER A 88 -45.82 0.18 -27.96
C SER A 88 -47.06 0.96 -27.54
N LYS A 89 -46.94 1.87 -26.62
CA LYS A 89 -48.06 2.72 -26.19
C LYS A 89 -48.50 3.70 -27.25
N GLU A 90 -47.55 4.27 -28.02
CA GLU A 90 -47.82 5.12 -29.14
C GLU A 90 -48.60 4.37 -30.24
N ALA A 91 -48.19 3.19 -30.61
CA ALA A 91 -48.85 2.33 -31.56
C ALA A 91 -50.30 1.98 -31.11
N GLY A 92 -50.45 1.63 -29.81
CA GLY A 92 -51.75 1.35 -29.20
C GLY A 92 -52.67 2.57 -29.18
N ALA A 93 -52.14 3.75 -28.93
CA ALA A 93 -52.88 4.98 -28.93
C ALA A 93 -53.36 5.34 -30.37
N ILE A 94 -52.51 5.17 -31.36
CA ILE A 94 -52.86 5.39 -32.77
C ILE A 94 -53.95 4.41 -33.18
N GLU A 95 -53.84 3.15 -32.80
CA GLU A 95 -54.86 2.14 -33.11
C GLU A 95 -56.23 2.51 -32.51
N LEU A 96 -56.25 2.95 -31.25
CA LEU A 96 -57.49 3.41 -30.60
C LEU A 96 -58.14 4.59 -31.30
N VAL A 97 -57.32 5.55 -31.76
CA VAL A 97 -57.82 6.69 -32.51
C VAL A 97 -58.44 6.23 -33.84
N ILE A 98 -57.75 5.32 -34.55
CA ILE A 98 -58.29 4.75 -35.81
C ILE A 98 -59.62 4.02 -35.56
N GLN A 99 -59.71 3.21 -34.54
CA GLN A 99 -60.94 2.51 -34.18
C GLN A 99 -62.08 3.45 -33.88
N GLU A 100 -61.85 4.53 -33.16
CA GLU A 100 -62.85 5.54 -32.92
C GLU A 100 -63.31 6.28 -34.20
N LEU A 101 -62.40 6.56 -35.13
CA LEU A 101 -62.72 7.23 -36.37
C LEU A 101 -63.46 6.35 -37.37
N THR A 102 -63.29 5.03 -37.29
CA THR A 102 -63.91 4.05 -38.19
C THR A 102 -65.18 3.42 -37.65
N LYS A 103 -65.55 3.82 -36.47
CA LYS A 103 -66.71 3.30 -35.75
C LYS A 103 -68.13 3.73 -36.32
#